data_37f36ea9bee28df03de31ffc3ddbdcf3
#
_entry.id   37f36ea9bee28df03de31ffc3ddbdcf3
#
_cell.length_a   1.000
_cell.length_b   1.000
_cell.length_c   1.000
_cell.angle_alpha   90.00
_cell.angle_beta   90.00
_cell.angle_gamma   90.00
#
_symmetry.space_group_name_H-M   'P 1'
#
loop_
_entity.id
_entity.type
_entity.pdbx_description
1 polymer ?
#
loop_
_entity_poly.entity_id
_entity_poly.type
_entity_poly.pdbx_seq_one_letter_code
_entity_poly.pdbx_strand_id
1 'polypeptide(L)'
;MTGQYNTPGFGIRDSGFGIRDSLGYDPHVLDEIAQKLDRRERLTLQDGVALFEHPDLLAVARLANRERERRHGDLTYYNYNIRIEATNVCVASCLFCSFARLRPGDAGSYTMALEEAWEKLRQRQHQPLTEIHVVNGLHPDLPFEYYLELLRGFKRIRPEIHLKCFTAVEIAFFADLYGMTDEQVLREFMAAGLASLPGGGAEVFAERVRQKICHDKCGADRWLDIHRIAHRLGMKSNVTMLYGHIETAEERVDHMLRARALQDETGGFQAFIPLAFHPDNNQMRKLPAPTGGDTLRVHAVARLMLDNIAHVKAFWIATGVELAQAALWFGADDLDGTVQEEKIYHMAGSRTPEALSTTDIEQLILAAGRVPVERDTFYNVVKPAAVPT
;
A
#
# COMPACT_ATOMS: atom_id res chain seq x y z
N MET A 1 27.92 -22.02 60.90
CA MET A 1 28.51 -20.77 60.31
C MET A 1 27.73 -20.48 59.03
N THR A 2 26.77 -19.63 59.16
CA THR A 2 25.83 -19.22 58.10
C THR A 2 26.36 -17.91 57.51
N GLY A 3 26.87 -17.96 56.29
CA GLY A 3 27.33 -16.76 55.57
C GLY A 3 26.13 -16.12 54.82
N GLN A 4 25.76 -14.92 55.25
CA GLN A 4 24.83 -14.07 54.55
C GLN A 4 25.52 -13.41 53.35
N TYR A 5 25.03 -13.67 52.12
CA TYR A 5 25.43 -12.89 50.95
C TYR A 5 24.53 -11.68 50.85
N ASN A 6 25.12 -10.50 51.12
CA ASN A 6 24.53 -9.20 50.83
C ASN A 6 24.65 -8.93 49.31
N THR A 7 23.51 -8.92 48.59
CA THR A 7 23.40 -8.42 47.23
C THR A 7 23.27 -6.87 47.27
N PRO A 8 24.13 -6.10 46.62
CA PRO A 8 23.92 -4.65 46.50
C PRO A 8 22.74 -4.41 45.53
N GLY A 9 21.71 -3.72 46.01
CA GLY A 9 20.62 -3.24 45.20
C GLY A 9 21.15 -2.30 44.11
N PHE A 10 21.02 -2.69 42.86
CA PHE A 10 21.17 -1.80 41.71
C PHE A 10 19.99 -0.82 41.72
N GLY A 11 20.16 0.32 42.35
CA GLY A 11 19.28 1.47 42.14
C GLY A 11 19.50 1.98 40.72
N ILE A 12 18.51 1.71 39.85
CA ILE A 12 18.43 2.39 38.54
C ILE A 12 18.21 3.87 38.87
N ARG A 13 19.28 4.64 38.87
CA ARG A 13 19.18 6.09 38.81
C ARG A 13 18.59 6.43 37.46
N ASP A 14 17.47 7.11 37.49
CA ASP A 14 16.83 7.74 36.32
C ASP A 14 17.83 8.79 35.79
N SER A 15 18.78 8.34 34.98
CA SER A 15 19.65 9.22 34.20
C SER A 15 18.84 9.69 33.01
N GLY A 16 17.99 10.70 33.24
CA GLY A 16 17.43 11.48 32.17
C GLY A 16 18.55 11.93 31.25
N PHE A 17 18.68 11.27 30.12
CA PHE A 17 19.60 11.71 29.08
C PHE A 17 19.08 13.05 28.57
N GLY A 18 19.73 14.16 29.02
CA GLY A 18 19.40 15.55 28.67
C GLY A 18 19.61 15.94 27.21
N ILE A 19 19.50 15.02 26.29
CA ILE A 19 19.47 15.25 24.83
C ILE A 19 18.05 15.61 24.35
N ARG A 20 17.00 15.29 25.12
CA ARG A 20 15.60 15.51 24.73
C ARG A 20 15.15 16.96 24.81
N ASP A 21 15.63 17.71 25.77
CA ASP A 21 15.19 19.11 26.00
C ASP A 21 15.73 20.12 24.98
N SER A 22 16.77 19.76 24.21
CA SER A 22 17.36 20.65 23.21
C SER A 22 16.65 20.65 21.84
N LEU A 23 15.69 19.76 21.60
CA LEU A 23 15.00 19.61 20.31
C LEU A 23 13.63 20.29 20.25
N GLY A 24 13.23 21.06 21.27
CA GLY A 24 11.92 21.76 21.31
C GLY A 24 10.72 20.79 21.30
N TYR A 25 10.89 19.56 21.78
CA TYR A 25 9.88 18.52 21.81
C TYR A 25 8.98 18.65 23.04
N ASP A 26 7.65 18.64 22.83
CA ASP A 26 6.69 18.57 23.92
C ASP A 26 6.54 17.12 24.42
N PRO A 27 6.97 16.79 25.66
CA PRO A 27 6.89 15.45 26.21
C PRO A 27 5.43 14.95 26.39
N HIS A 28 4.45 15.86 26.41
CA HIS A 28 3.04 15.55 26.65
C HIS A 28 2.22 15.33 25.36
N VAL A 29 2.79 15.58 24.20
CA VAL A 29 2.05 15.49 22.92
C VAL A 29 1.42 14.10 22.69
N LEU A 30 2.11 13.01 23.06
CA LEU A 30 1.56 11.67 22.95
C LEU A 30 0.46 11.37 23.98
N ASP A 31 0.52 11.98 25.15
CA ASP A 31 -0.53 11.84 26.16
C ASP A 31 -1.83 12.50 25.66
N GLU A 32 -1.73 13.68 25.06
CA GLU A 32 -2.88 14.35 24.44
C GLU A 32 -3.47 13.55 23.27
N ILE A 33 -2.61 13.02 22.38
CA ILE A 33 -3.03 12.15 21.28
C ILE A 33 -3.69 10.88 21.81
N ALA A 34 -3.12 10.22 22.84
CA ALA A 34 -3.70 9.06 23.48
C ALA A 34 -5.09 9.35 24.04
N GLN A 35 -5.29 10.49 24.70
CA GLN A 35 -6.59 10.92 25.20
C GLN A 35 -7.61 11.16 24.06
N LYS A 36 -7.19 11.77 22.93
CA LYS A 36 -8.06 11.91 21.76
C LYS A 36 -8.51 10.55 21.23
N LEU A 37 -7.57 9.58 21.11
CA LEU A 37 -7.88 8.22 20.67
C LEU A 37 -8.85 7.50 21.62
N ASP A 38 -8.67 7.67 22.95
CA ASP A 38 -9.55 7.09 23.96
C ASP A 38 -10.98 7.64 23.88
N ARG A 39 -11.11 8.96 23.58
CA ARG A 39 -12.39 9.63 23.34
C ARG A 39 -12.93 9.43 21.92
N ARG A 40 -12.21 8.70 21.05
CA ARG A 40 -12.52 8.54 19.61
C ARG A 40 -12.61 9.87 18.86
N GLU A 41 -11.84 10.83 19.28
CA GLU A 41 -11.66 12.10 18.59
C GLU A 41 -10.71 11.92 17.42
N ARG A 42 -11.00 12.56 16.31
CA ARG A 42 -10.16 12.49 15.12
C ARG A 42 -8.90 13.29 15.30
N LEU A 43 -7.79 12.70 14.89
CA LEU A 43 -6.51 13.38 14.88
C LEU A 43 -6.49 14.43 13.75
N THR A 44 -5.84 15.56 14.05
CA THR A 44 -5.67 16.72 13.16
C THR A 44 -4.39 16.60 12.34
N LEU A 45 -4.15 17.55 11.44
CA LEU A 45 -2.90 17.70 10.71
C LEU A 45 -1.71 17.82 11.69
N GLN A 46 -1.86 18.65 12.71
CA GLN A 46 -0.81 18.90 13.72
C GLN A 46 -0.49 17.64 14.54
N ASP A 47 -1.51 16.88 14.93
CA ASP A 47 -1.31 15.59 15.61
C ASP A 47 -0.50 14.61 14.73
N GLY A 48 -0.85 14.53 13.44
CA GLY A 48 -0.15 13.66 12.49
C GLY A 48 1.30 14.07 12.26
N VAL A 49 1.57 15.35 12.14
CA VAL A 49 2.95 15.90 12.03
C VAL A 49 3.72 15.58 13.30
N ALA A 50 3.13 15.83 14.47
CA ALA A 50 3.76 15.52 15.76
C ALA A 50 4.10 14.04 15.91
N LEU A 51 3.24 13.13 15.43
CA LEU A 51 3.52 11.68 15.40
C LEU A 51 4.69 11.33 14.46
N PHE A 52 4.81 11.99 13.31
CA PHE A 52 5.95 11.81 12.41
C PHE A 52 7.26 12.31 12.99
N GLU A 53 7.23 13.40 13.72
CA GLU A 53 8.42 14.06 14.27
C GLU A 53 8.80 13.54 15.68
N HIS A 54 7.93 12.78 16.32
CA HIS A 54 8.16 12.27 17.68
C HIS A 54 9.43 11.40 17.76
N PRO A 55 10.36 11.68 18.68
CA PRO A 55 11.62 10.94 18.77
C PRO A 55 11.46 9.48 19.21
N ASP A 56 10.47 9.16 20.05
CA ASP A 56 10.20 7.80 20.52
C ASP A 56 9.26 7.05 19.56
N LEU A 57 9.86 6.37 18.59
CA LEU A 57 9.11 5.55 17.64
C LEU A 57 8.30 4.44 18.33
N LEU A 58 8.83 3.86 19.42
CA LEU A 58 8.14 2.76 20.10
C LEU A 58 6.91 3.25 20.88
N ALA A 59 6.93 4.49 21.38
CA ALA A 59 5.75 5.08 21.98
C ALA A 59 4.63 5.30 20.95
N VAL A 60 4.97 5.81 19.75
CA VAL A 60 4.03 5.93 18.63
C VAL A 60 3.51 4.55 18.21
N ALA A 61 4.40 3.54 18.12
CA ALA A 61 4.01 2.16 17.80
C ALA A 61 3.01 1.58 18.79
N ARG A 62 3.21 1.79 20.10
CA ARG A 62 2.26 1.31 21.13
C ARG A 62 0.85 1.86 20.92
N LEU A 63 0.72 3.14 20.57
CA LEU A 63 -0.58 3.73 20.25
C LEU A 63 -1.19 3.09 19.00
N ALA A 64 -0.41 2.93 17.94
CA ALA A 64 -0.86 2.35 16.68
C ALA A 64 -1.25 0.87 16.84
N ASN A 65 -0.47 0.09 17.58
CA ASN A 65 -0.76 -1.30 17.85
C ASN A 65 -2.05 -1.46 18.67
N ARG A 66 -2.25 -0.63 19.70
CA ARG A 66 -3.50 -0.59 20.47
C ARG A 66 -4.72 -0.34 19.57
N GLU A 67 -4.63 0.62 18.64
CA GLU A 67 -5.72 0.90 17.69
C GLU A 67 -5.91 -0.23 16.66
N ARG A 68 -4.83 -0.88 16.25
CA ARG A 68 -4.88 -2.07 15.39
C ARG A 68 -5.57 -3.24 16.11
N GLU A 69 -5.18 -3.55 17.35
CA GLU A 69 -5.76 -4.63 18.14
C GLU A 69 -7.22 -4.36 18.49
N ARG A 70 -7.58 -3.10 18.74
CA ARG A 70 -8.99 -2.72 18.97
C ARG A 70 -9.90 -3.04 17.78
N ARG A 71 -9.37 -3.01 16.54
CA ARG A 71 -10.12 -3.24 15.30
C ARG A 71 -10.11 -4.69 14.86
N HIS A 72 -8.98 -5.34 14.97
CA HIS A 72 -8.72 -6.64 14.37
C HIS A 72 -8.33 -7.74 15.36
N GLY A 73 -8.22 -7.41 16.65
CA GLY A 73 -7.67 -8.36 17.63
C GLY A 73 -6.27 -8.80 17.20
N ASP A 74 -6.02 -10.10 17.20
CA ASP A 74 -4.75 -10.67 16.72
C ASP A 74 -4.79 -11.07 15.25
N LEU A 75 -5.90 -10.89 14.54
CA LEU A 75 -6.03 -11.30 13.15
C LEU A 75 -5.12 -10.50 12.24
N THR A 76 -4.45 -11.18 11.33
CA THR A 76 -3.65 -10.59 10.27
C THR A 76 -4.00 -11.24 8.93
N TYR A 77 -4.27 -10.41 7.95
CA TYR A 77 -4.86 -10.82 6.68
C TYR A 77 -3.81 -11.00 5.60
N TYR A 78 -4.08 -11.94 4.68
CA TYR A 78 -3.34 -12.11 3.43
C TYR A 78 -4.26 -12.71 2.37
N ASN A 79 -3.89 -12.58 1.07
CA ASN A 79 -4.65 -13.22 0.00
C ASN A 79 -3.74 -14.02 -0.95
N TYR A 80 -4.37 -14.82 -1.78
CA TYR A 80 -3.69 -15.56 -2.84
C TYR A 80 -3.86 -14.79 -4.16
N ASN A 81 -2.83 -14.05 -4.60
CA ASN A 81 -2.91 -13.17 -5.75
C ASN A 81 -1.75 -13.33 -6.73
N ILE A 82 -2.01 -12.91 -7.97
CA ILE A 82 -1.02 -12.79 -9.03
C ILE A 82 -1.07 -11.38 -9.61
N ARG A 83 0.07 -10.87 -10.07
CA ARG A 83 0.21 -9.61 -10.80
C ARG A 83 0.49 -9.88 -12.28
N ILE A 84 -0.15 -9.10 -13.15
CA ILE A 84 0.09 -9.17 -14.59
C ILE A 84 0.24 -7.73 -15.09
N GLU A 85 1.48 -7.34 -15.35
CA GLU A 85 1.79 -6.09 -16.02
C GLU A 85 1.91 -6.39 -17.52
N ALA A 86 0.83 -6.13 -18.28
CA ALA A 86 0.75 -6.50 -19.69
C ALA A 86 1.65 -5.65 -20.59
N THR A 87 1.99 -4.43 -20.18
CA THR A 87 2.94 -3.57 -20.89
C THR A 87 3.69 -2.65 -19.94
N ASN A 88 4.97 -2.40 -20.22
CA ASN A 88 5.77 -1.37 -19.55
C ASN A 88 6.01 -0.13 -20.44
N VAL A 89 5.46 -0.09 -21.65
CA VAL A 89 5.50 1.12 -22.47
C VAL A 89 4.60 2.17 -21.82
N CYS A 90 5.17 3.38 -21.57
CA CYS A 90 4.49 4.40 -20.80
C CYS A 90 4.89 5.80 -21.28
N VAL A 91 3.91 6.62 -21.63
CA VAL A 91 4.16 8.03 -22.00
C VAL A 91 4.54 8.91 -20.82
N ALA A 92 4.24 8.49 -19.57
CA ALA A 92 4.59 9.26 -18.39
C ALA A 92 6.06 9.05 -17.98
N SER A 93 6.76 10.16 -17.76
CA SER A 93 8.19 10.23 -17.44
C SER A 93 8.49 10.33 -15.95
N CYS A 94 7.73 9.61 -15.11
CA CYS A 94 7.86 9.68 -13.64
C CYS A 94 9.31 9.42 -13.20
N LEU A 95 9.90 10.34 -12.43
CA LEU A 95 11.32 10.29 -12.05
C LEU A 95 11.69 9.07 -11.20
N PHE A 96 10.75 8.54 -10.42
CA PHE A 96 10.95 7.39 -9.53
C PHE A 96 10.68 6.03 -10.21
N CYS A 97 10.12 6.01 -11.43
CA CYS A 97 9.69 4.79 -12.07
C CYS A 97 10.82 4.07 -12.80
N SER A 98 11.17 2.89 -12.35
CA SER A 98 12.15 2.00 -12.99
C SER A 98 11.51 1.05 -14.01
N PHE A 99 10.20 0.89 -13.96
CA PHE A 99 9.42 -0.03 -14.80
C PHE A 99 9.16 0.54 -16.19
N ALA A 100 8.84 1.84 -16.29
CA ALA A 100 8.43 2.47 -17.54
C ALA A 100 9.52 2.45 -18.62
N ARG A 101 9.10 2.22 -19.87
CA ARG A 101 9.87 2.47 -21.10
C ARG A 101 9.08 3.46 -21.93
N LEU A 102 9.71 4.58 -22.30
CA LEU A 102 8.99 5.71 -22.87
C LEU A 102 8.49 5.47 -24.29
N ARG A 103 9.08 4.49 -25.01
CA ARG A 103 8.71 4.17 -26.39
C ARG A 103 8.68 2.67 -26.63
N PRO A 104 7.81 2.20 -27.51
CA PRO A 104 7.92 0.85 -28.07
C PRO A 104 9.30 0.71 -28.74
N GLY A 105 9.97 -0.41 -28.51
CA GLY A 105 11.31 -0.69 -29.05
C GLY A 105 12.48 -0.17 -28.21
N ASP A 106 12.26 0.61 -27.17
CA ASP A 106 13.30 0.92 -26.18
C ASP A 106 13.82 -0.37 -25.53
N ALA A 107 15.09 -0.39 -25.14
CA ALA A 107 15.69 -1.58 -24.50
C ALA A 107 14.88 -2.02 -23.27
N GLY A 108 14.39 -3.26 -23.30
CA GLY A 108 13.57 -3.84 -22.26
C GLY A 108 12.10 -3.40 -22.28
N SER A 109 11.63 -2.71 -23.35
CA SER A 109 10.21 -2.47 -23.57
C SER A 109 9.52 -3.77 -23.98
N TYR A 110 8.29 -3.96 -23.49
CA TYR A 110 7.45 -5.08 -23.90
C TYR A 110 5.97 -4.70 -23.85
N THR A 111 5.20 -5.40 -24.68
CA THR A 111 3.75 -5.47 -24.64
C THR A 111 3.35 -6.90 -24.91
N MET A 112 2.68 -7.54 -24.00
CA MET A 112 2.23 -8.93 -24.12
C MET A 112 1.14 -9.05 -25.18
N ALA A 113 1.19 -10.11 -25.97
CA ALA A 113 0.00 -10.56 -26.68
C ALA A 113 -1.07 -11.00 -25.64
N LEU A 114 -2.35 -10.86 -25.97
CA LEU A 114 -3.45 -11.26 -25.09
C LEU A 114 -3.32 -12.73 -24.65
N GLU A 115 -2.94 -13.59 -25.59
CA GLU A 115 -2.75 -15.01 -25.34
C GLU A 115 -1.64 -15.29 -24.32
N GLU A 116 -0.54 -14.51 -24.36
CA GLU A 116 0.54 -14.60 -23.39
C GLU A 116 0.07 -14.25 -21.97
N ALA A 117 -0.70 -13.17 -21.83
CA ALA A 117 -1.26 -12.76 -20.55
C ALA A 117 -2.26 -13.81 -20.00
N TRP A 118 -3.11 -14.36 -20.86
CA TRP A 118 -4.08 -15.40 -20.49
C TRP A 118 -3.38 -16.71 -20.12
N GLU A 119 -2.29 -17.07 -20.79
CA GLU A 119 -1.52 -18.29 -20.49
C GLU A 119 -0.94 -18.27 -19.08
N LYS A 120 -0.53 -17.08 -18.57
CA LYS A 120 -0.10 -16.95 -17.18
C LYS A 120 -1.16 -17.38 -16.18
N LEU A 121 -2.43 -17.09 -16.45
CA LEU A 121 -3.55 -17.56 -15.62
C LEU A 121 -3.83 -19.06 -15.83
N ARG A 122 -3.79 -19.56 -17.07
CA ARG A 122 -4.02 -20.99 -17.35
C ARG A 122 -3.02 -21.89 -16.63
N GLN A 123 -1.75 -21.52 -16.62
CA GLN A 123 -0.70 -22.26 -15.90
C GLN A 123 -0.95 -22.35 -14.39
N ARG A 124 -1.81 -21.48 -13.86
CA ARG A 124 -2.16 -21.39 -12.44
C ARG A 124 -3.61 -21.80 -12.12
N GLN A 125 -4.27 -22.51 -13.04
CA GLN A 125 -5.66 -22.95 -12.83
C GLN A 125 -5.87 -23.80 -11.57
N HIS A 126 -4.81 -24.52 -11.13
CA HIS A 126 -4.84 -25.36 -9.93
C HIS A 126 -4.63 -24.59 -8.63
N GLN A 127 -4.20 -23.35 -8.71
CA GLN A 127 -3.94 -22.51 -7.54
C GLN A 127 -5.24 -21.85 -7.05
N PRO A 128 -5.45 -21.70 -5.74
CA PRO A 128 -6.63 -21.06 -5.17
C PRO A 128 -6.56 -19.52 -5.26
N LEU A 129 -6.20 -19.00 -6.44
CA LEU A 129 -6.13 -17.55 -6.67
C LEU A 129 -7.47 -16.89 -6.38
N THR A 130 -7.47 -15.85 -5.60
CA THR A 130 -8.64 -15.01 -5.33
C THR A 130 -8.66 -13.74 -6.19
N GLU A 131 -7.49 -13.28 -6.62
CA GLU A 131 -7.34 -11.96 -7.28
C GLU A 131 -6.28 -11.97 -8.37
N ILE A 132 -6.58 -11.32 -9.49
CA ILE A 132 -5.60 -10.85 -10.48
C ILE A 132 -5.48 -9.33 -10.32
N HIS A 133 -4.26 -8.85 -10.13
CA HIS A 133 -3.94 -7.44 -10.08
C HIS A 133 -3.23 -7.02 -11.38
N VAL A 134 -3.78 -6.03 -12.10
CA VAL A 134 -3.22 -5.51 -13.35
C VAL A 134 -2.94 -4.02 -13.24
N VAL A 135 -1.68 -3.64 -13.43
CA VAL A 135 -1.23 -2.24 -13.54
C VAL A 135 -0.23 -2.17 -14.69
N ASN A 136 -0.41 -1.23 -15.60
CA ASN A 136 0.38 -1.14 -16.82
C ASN A 136 1.09 0.21 -16.96
N GLY A 137 2.02 0.27 -17.91
CA GLY A 137 2.43 1.51 -18.52
C GLY A 137 1.28 2.14 -19.32
N LEU A 138 1.31 3.47 -19.47
CA LEU A 138 0.35 4.23 -20.27
C LEU A 138 0.74 4.16 -21.75
N HIS A 139 0.32 3.09 -22.42
CA HIS A 139 0.73 2.79 -23.79
C HIS A 139 -0.07 3.64 -24.80
N PRO A 140 0.57 4.47 -25.65
CA PRO A 140 -0.15 5.41 -26.53
C PRO A 140 -0.86 4.75 -27.72
N ASP A 141 -0.38 3.59 -28.18
CA ASP A 141 -0.79 3.01 -29.46
C ASP A 141 -1.67 1.76 -29.33
N LEU A 142 -1.85 1.21 -28.11
CA LEU A 142 -2.73 0.05 -27.94
C LEU A 142 -4.20 0.48 -28.06
N PRO A 143 -5.03 -0.24 -28.83
CA PRO A 143 -6.45 0.07 -28.91
C PRO A 143 -7.17 -0.22 -27.58
N PHE A 144 -8.22 0.54 -27.26
CA PHE A 144 -9.02 0.35 -26.04
C PHE A 144 -9.54 -1.09 -25.92
N GLU A 145 -9.91 -1.71 -27.05
CA GLU A 145 -10.36 -3.09 -27.13
C GLU A 145 -9.33 -4.10 -26.61
N TYR A 146 -8.02 -3.84 -26.72
CA TYR A 146 -6.99 -4.69 -26.14
C TYR A 146 -7.20 -4.87 -24.62
N TYR A 147 -7.49 -3.78 -23.92
CA TYR A 147 -7.68 -3.80 -22.47
C TYR A 147 -9.01 -4.47 -22.09
N LEU A 148 -10.05 -4.25 -22.88
CA LEU A 148 -11.33 -4.93 -22.69
C LEU A 148 -11.21 -6.44 -22.88
N GLU A 149 -10.57 -6.88 -23.96
CA GLU A 149 -10.34 -8.30 -24.23
C GLU A 149 -9.40 -8.96 -23.22
N LEU A 150 -8.42 -8.23 -22.71
CA LEU A 150 -7.58 -8.71 -21.60
C LEU A 150 -8.43 -9.17 -20.42
N LEU A 151 -9.36 -8.31 -19.96
CA LEU A 151 -10.26 -8.63 -18.85
C LEU A 151 -11.25 -9.74 -19.19
N ARG A 152 -11.91 -9.66 -20.37
CA ARG A 152 -12.86 -10.67 -20.83
C ARG A 152 -12.20 -12.05 -20.91
N GLY A 153 -10.94 -12.11 -21.37
CA GLY A 153 -10.19 -13.35 -21.46
C GLY A 153 -9.91 -13.98 -20.09
N PHE A 154 -9.54 -13.19 -19.10
CA PHE A 154 -9.40 -13.68 -17.73
C PHE A 154 -10.73 -14.23 -17.20
N LYS A 155 -11.84 -13.53 -17.45
CA LYS A 155 -13.18 -13.98 -17.06
C LYS A 155 -13.65 -15.22 -17.81
N ARG A 156 -13.25 -15.44 -19.08
CA ARG A 156 -13.52 -16.68 -19.80
C ARG A 156 -12.79 -17.88 -19.21
N ILE A 157 -11.55 -17.68 -18.74
CA ILE A 157 -10.71 -18.74 -18.17
C ILE A 157 -11.18 -19.08 -16.75
N ARG A 158 -11.50 -18.04 -15.96
CA ARG A 158 -11.84 -18.17 -14.56
C ARG A 158 -12.92 -17.16 -14.16
N PRO A 159 -14.22 -17.50 -14.37
CA PRO A 159 -15.34 -16.57 -14.20
C PRO A 159 -15.42 -15.94 -12.80
N GLU A 160 -15.03 -16.68 -11.75
CA GLU A 160 -15.10 -16.24 -10.37
C GLU A 160 -13.95 -15.31 -9.96
N ILE A 161 -12.84 -15.28 -10.72
CA ILE A 161 -11.64 -14.53 -10.30
C ILE A 161 -11.93 -13.03 -10.16
N HIS A 162 -11.47 -12.43 -9.08
CA HIS A 162 -11.59 -11.00 -8.90
C HIS A 162 -10.54 -10.24 -9.72
N LEU A 163 -10.98 -9.29 -10.54
CA LEU A 163 -10.11 -8.44 -11.35
C LEU A 163 -9.95 -7.08 -10.67
N LYS A 164 -8.80 -6.83 -10.07
CA LYS A 164 -8.36 -5.55 -9.52
C LYS A 164 -7.39 -4.92 -10.52
N CYS A 165 -7.91 -4.10 -11.40
CA CYS A 165 -7.15 -3.65 -12.56
C CYS A 165 -7.25 -2.14 -12.74
N PHE A 166 -6.22 -1.59 -13.40
CA PHE A 166 -6.12 -0.21 -13.85
C PHE A 166 -6.22 0.83 -12.74
N THR A 167 -5.15 1.55 -12.52
CA THR A 167 -5.10 2.67 -11.58
C THR A 167 -5.96 3.84 -12.05
N ALA A 168 -6.31 4.75 -11.16
CA ALA A 168 -6.99 5.99 -11.55
C ALA A 168 -6.20 6.79 -12.61
N VAL A 169 -4.86 6.68 -12.62
CA VAL A 169 -4.01 7.30 -13.66
C VAL A 169 -4.24 6.64 -15.02
N GLU A 170 -4.38 5.30 -15.08
CA GLU A 170 -4.71 4.60 -16.31
C GLU A 170 -6.12 4.95 -16.78
N ILE A 171 -7.10 5.04 -15.88
CA ILE A 171 -8.48 5.45 -16.22
C ILE A 171 -8.49 6.85 -16.82
N ALA A 172 -7.80 7.82 -16.20
CA ALA A 172 -7.67 9.18 -16.72
C ALA A 172 -7.02 9.20 -18.10
N PHE A 173 -5.93 8.42 -18.27
CA PHE A 173 -5.23 8.31 -19.55
C PHE A 173 -6.12 7.74 -20.65
N PHE A 174 -6.88 6.67 -20.38
CA PHE A 174 -7.82 6.10 -21.35
C PHE A 174 -8.94 7.09 -21.70
N ALA A 175 -9.48 7.81 -20.72
CA ALA A 175 -10.49 8.82 -20.96
C ALA A 175 -9.97 9.91 -21.93
N ASP A 176 -8.76 10.42 -21.68
CA ASP A 176 -8.16 11.46 -22.51
C ASP A 176 -7.79 10.92 -23.89
N LEU A 177 -7.22 9.71 -23.98
CA LEU A 177 -6.75 9.13 -25.24
C LEU A 177 -7.89 8.78 -26.20
N TYR A 178 -9.00 8.28 -25.66
CA TYR A 178 -10.14 7.79 -26.47
C TYR A 178 -11.32 8.76 -26.50
N GLY A 179 -11.20 9.96 -25.92
CA GLY A 179 -12.27 10.97 -25.92
C GLY A 179 -13.50 10.56 -25.13
N MET A 180 -13.30 9.83 -24.03
CA MET A 180 -14.35 9.36 -23.13
C MET A 180 -14.33 10.16 -21.81
N THR A 181 -15.42 10.07 -21.04
CA THR A 181 -15.38 10.48 -19.63
C THR A 181 -14.79 9.38 -18.76
N ASP A 182 -14.23 9.75 -17.58
CA ASP A 182 -13.72 8.77 -16.62
C ASP A 182 -14.79 7.74 -16.23
N GLU A 183 -16.05 8.17 -16.10
CA GLU A 183 -17.18 7.27 -15.82
C GLU A 183 -17.47 6.30 -16.96
N GLN A 184 -17.43 6.75 -18.22
CA GLN A 184 -17.62 5.87 -19.38
C GLN A 184 -16.54 4.80 -19.43
N VAL A 185 -15.27 5.16 -19.23
CA VAL A 185 -14.16 4.19 -19.17
C VAL A 185 -14.40 3.15 -18.08
N LEU A 186 -14.79 3.59 -16.87
CA LEU A 186 -15.08 2.69 -15.76
C LEU A 186 -16.23 1.72 -16.08
N ARG A 187 -17.32 2.21 -16.69
CA ARG A 187 -18.48 1.38 -17.07
C ARG A 187 -18.13 0.33 -18.13
N GLU A 188 -17.33 0.69 -19.15
CA GLU A 188 -16.86 -0.27 -20.15
C GLU A 188 -15.98 -1.36 -19.52
N PHE A 189 -15.06 -1.00 -18.64
CA PHE A 189 -14.23 -1.97 -17.93
C PHE A 189 -15.04 -2.85 -16.97
N MET A 190 -16.04 -2.28 -16.27
CA MET A 190 -16.95 -3.07 -15.44
C MET A 190 -17.73 -4.12 -16.28
N ALA A 191 -18.20 -3.72 -17.46
CA ALA A 191 -18.86 -4.63 -18.40
C ALA A 191 -17.92 -5.74 -18.91
N ALA A 192 -16.61 -5.47 -18.98
CA ALA A 192 -15.58 -6.44 -19.32
C ALA A 192 -15.11 -7.30 -18.12
N GLY A 193 -15.56 -6.99 -16.89
CA GLY A 193 -15.26 -7.80 -15.70
C GLY A 193 -14.40 -7.12 -14.64
N LEU A 194 -14.05 -5.83 -14.79
CA LEU A 194 -13.38 -5.06 -13.72
C LEU A 194 -14.24 -5.04 -12.46
N ALA A 195 -13.66 -5.37 -11.32
CA ALA A 195 -14.38 -5.49 -10.05
C ALA A 195 -13.91 -4.50 -8.97
N SER A 196 -12.66 -4.05 -9.02
CA SER A 196 -12.13 -3.02 -8.11
C SER A 196 -10.93 -2.32 -8.71
N LEU A 197 -10.59 -1.14 -8.16
CA LEU A 197 -9.40 -0.39 -8.56
C LEU A 197 -8.26 -0.60 -7.55
N PRO A 198 -6.99 -0.71 -8.02
CA PRO A 198 -5.83 -0.56 -7.17
C PRO A 198 -5.63 0.92 -6.77
N GLY A 199 -4.84 1.14 -5.72
CA GLY A 199 -4.58 2.49 -5.21
C GLY A 199 -3.39 3.22 -5.86
N GLY A 200 -2.73 2.59 -6.82
CA GLY A 200 -1.51 3.13 -7.44
C GLY A 200 -1.73 4.48 -8.16
N GLY A 201 -0.64 5.20 -8.39
CA GLY A 201 -0.68 6.52 -9.04
C GLY A 201 -1.05 7.69 -8.12
N ALA A 202 -1.45 7.42 -6.87
CA ALA A 202 -1.70 8.44 -5.86
C ALA A 202 -0.41 9.19 -5.49
N GLU A 203 0.69 8.50 -5.39
CA GLU A 203 2.01 8.95 -4.95
C GLU A 203 1.91 9.76 -3.64
N VAL A 204 2.04 11.09 -3.70
CA VAL A 204 1.66 12.04 -2.65
C VAL A 204 0.75 13.09 -3.30
N PHE A 205 -0.35 13.48 -2.66
CA PHE A 205 -1.31 14.41 -3.26
C PHE A 205 -0.83 15.86 -3.32
N ALA A 206 0.21 16.22 -2.56
CA ALA A 206 0.77 17.56 -2.58
C ALA A 206 1.26 17.94 -3.99
N GLU A 207 0.73 19.03 -4.52
CA GLU A 207 1.02 19.49 -5.89
C GLU A 207 2.53 19.74 -6.12
N ARG A 208 3.21 20.32 -5.14
CA ARG A 208 4.67 20.50 -5.17
C ARG A 208 5.42 19.19 -5.46
N VAL A 209 4.99 18.11 -4.83
CA VAL A 209 5.60 16.78 -5.00
C VAL A 209 5.25 16.23 -6.39
N ARG A 210 3.97 16.24 -6.77
CA ARG A 210 3.49 15.70 -8.04
C ARG A 210 4.15 16.37 -9.24
N GLN A 211 4.20 17.69 -9.26
CA GLN A 211 4.87 18.46 -10.31
C GLN A 211 6.36 18.11 -10.45
N LYS A 212 7.00 17.75 -9.34
CA LYS A 212 8.42 17.40 -9.34
C LYS A 212 8.69 15.98 -9.84
N ILE A 213 7.86 15.00 -9.45
CA ILE A 213 8.19 13.58 -9.65
C ILE A 213 7.34 12.86 -10.69
N CYS A 214 6.14 13.38 -11.03
CA CYS A 214 5.19 12.71 -11.93
C CYS A 214 4.21 13.69 -12.60
N HIS A 215 4.72 14.80 -13.15
CA HIS A 215 3.91 15.86 -13.75
C HIS A 215 3.05 15.41 -14.95
N ASP A 216 3.40 14.30 -15.61
CA ASP A 216 2.64 13.73 -16.74
C ASP A 216 1.40 12.93 -16.30
N LYS A 217 1.23 12.70 -14.99
CA LYS A 217 0.04 12.00 -14.46
C LYS A 217 -1.09 12.97 -14.18
N CYS A 218 -2.32 12.45 -14.15
CA CYS A 218 -3.46 13.25 -13.68
C CYS A 218 -3.19 13.83 -12.28
N GLY A 219 -3.72 15.02 -12.01
CA GLY A 219 -3.60 15.68 -10.72
C GLY A 219 -4.29 14.89 -9.59
N ALA A 220 -3.99 15.29 -8.34
CA ALA A 220 -4.53 14.64 -7.16
C ALA A 220 -6.07 14.67 -7.11
N ASP A 221 -6.68 15.80 -7.50
CA ASP A 221 -8.14 15.96 -7.48
C ASP A 221 -8.81 15.00 -8.47
N ARG A 222 -8.31 14.88 -9.71
CA ARG A 222 -8.85 13.92 -10.68
C ARG A 222 -8.65 12.47 -10.22
N TRP A 223 -7.53 12.15 -9.56
CA TRP A 223 -7.31 10.84 -8.97
C TRP A 223 -8.40 10.51 -7.93
N LEU A 224 -8.68 11.45 -7.02
CA LEU A 224 -9.74 11.32 -6.01
C LEU A 224 -11.13 11.25 -6.65
N ASP A 225 -11.40 12.06 -7.69
CA ASP A 225 -12.69 12.07 -8.40
C ASP A 225 -12.95 10.73 -9.11
N ILE A 226 -11.95 10.12 -9.74
CA ILE A 226 -12.08 8.79 -10.35
C ILE A 226 -12.44 7.74 -9.30
N HIS A 227 -11.80 7.77 -8.14
CA HIS A 227 -12.16 6.86 -7.04
C HIS A 227 -13.57 7.15 -6.51
N ARG A 228 -13.97 8.41 -6.41
CA ARG A 228 -15.34 8.81 -6.05
C ARG A 228 -16.38 8.25 -7.03
N ILE A 229 -16.12 8.36 -8.33
CA ILE A 229 -16.98 7.79 -9.37
C ILE A 229 -17.03 6.26 -9.24
N ALA A 230 -15.88 5.60 -9.13
CA ALA A 230 -15.80 4.15 -8.96
C ALA A 230 -16.61 3.67 -7.75
N HIS A 231 -16.49 4.35 -6.60
CA HIS A 231 -17.24 4.02 -5.39
C HIS A 231 -18.75 4.21 -5.57
N ARG A 232 -19.20 5.28 -6.26
CA ARG A 232 -20.60 5.50 -6.58
C ARG A 232 -21.17 4.46 -7.54
N LEU A 233 -20.32 3.88 -8.39
CA LEU A 233 -20.67 2.75 -9.24
C LEU A 233 -20.68 1.40 -8.50
N GLY A 234 -20.42 1.39 -7.19
CA GLY A 234 -20.42 0.19 -6.34
C GLY A 234 -19.10 -0.55 -6.26
N MET A 235 -18.05 -0.07 -6.92
CA MET A 235 -16.72 -0.67 -6.80
C MET A 235 -16.06 -0.30 -5.47
N LYS A 236 -15.16 -1.16 -5.00
CA LYS A 236 -14.22 -0.86 -3.92
C LYS A 236 -12.85 -0.54 -4.50
N SER A 237 -12.00 0.09 -3.70
CA SER A 237 -10.63 0.38 -4.10
C SER A 237 -9.67 0.45 -2.92
N ASN A 238 -8.39 0.65 -3.20
CA ASN A 238 -7.37 0.98 -2.20
C ASN A 238 -6.85 2.40 -2.43
N VAL A 239 -6.10 2.91 -1.46
CA VAL A 239 -5.30 4.13 -1.61
C VAL A 239 -3.86 3.83 -1.21
N THR A 240 -2.90 4.26 -2.03
CA THR A 240 -1.47 4.12 -1.76
C THR A 240 -0.85 5.47 -1.42
N MET A 241 0.31 5.46 -0.76
CA MET A 241 1.17 6.63 -0.60
C MET A 241 2.62 6.21 -0.85
N LEU A 242 3.28 6.82 -1.83
CA LEU A 242 4.71 6.65 -2.05
C LEU A 242 5.46 7.56 -1.08
N TYR A 243 6.27 7.00 -0.19
CA TYR A 243 6.98 7.75 0.84
C TYR A 243 8.49 7.53 0.82
N GLY A 244 9.23 8.45 1.44
CA GLY A 244 10.67 8.36 1.64
C GLY A 244 11.49 8.98 0.51
N HIS A 245 10.94 9.98 -0.19
CA HIS A 245 11.65 10.68 -1.28
C HIS A 245 11.82 12.19 -0.97
N ILE A 246 10.92 13.07 -1.43
CA ILE A 246 11.05 14.54 -1.30
C ILE A 246 9.91 15.18 -0.52
N GLU A 247 8.93 14.40 -0.13
CA GLU A 247 7.76 14.84 0.63
C GLU A 247 8.11 15.16 2.07
N THR A 248 7.35 16.05 2.69
CA THR A 248 7.45 16.41 4.11
C THR A 248 6.48 15.58 4.96
N ALA A 249 6.63 15.60 6.28
CA ALA A 249 5.68 15.00 7.22
C ALA A 249 4.28 15.58 7.03
N GLU A 250 4.16 16.89 6.88
CA GLU A 250 2.89 17.57 6.63
C GLU A 250 2.22 17.09 5.33
N GLU A 251 2.99 16.93 4.24
CA GLU A 251 2.47 16.44 2.97
C GLU A 251 2.00 14.98 3.05
N ARG A 252 2.67 14.12 3.86
CA ARG A 252 2.21 12.76 4.17
C ARG A 252 0.87 12.77 4.92
N VAL A 253 0.75 13.65 5.90
CA VAL A 253 -0.49 13.78 6.70
C VAL A 253 -1.62 14.36 5.85
N ASP A 254 -1.38 15.40 5.04
CA ASP A 254 -2.36 15.95 4.10
C ASP A 254 -2.90 14.87 3.16
N HIS A 255 -2.02 14.03 2.61
CA HIS A 255 -2.41 12.89 1.78
C HIS A 255 -3.38 11.94 2.52
N MET A 256 -3.08 11.59 3.77
CA MET A 256 -3.94 10.74 4.60
C MET A 256 -5.28 11.43 4.90
N LEU A 257 -5.27 12.73 5.20
CA LEU A 257 -6.49 13.50 5.48
C LEU A 257 -7.41 13.59 4.26
N ARG A 258 -6.87 13.78 3.06
CA ARG A 258 -7.64 13.80 1.82
C ARG A 258 -8.23 12.43 1.48
N ALA A 259 -7.47 11.35 1.69
CA ALA A 259 -7.98 9.98 1.56
C ALA A 259 -9.10 9.71 2.59
N ARG A 260 -8.92 10.14 3.84
CA ARG A 260 -9.92 10.02 4.92
C ARG A 260 -11.20 10.78 4.59
N ALA A 261 -11.10 11.99 4.03
CA ALA A 261 -12.24 12.79 3.63
C ALA A 261 -13.06 12.11 2.52
N LEU A 262 -12.42 11.55 1.49
CA LEU A 262 -13.12 10.79 0.46
C LEU A 262 -13.73 9.50 1.01
N GLN A 263 -13.08 8.86 1.98
CA GLN A 263 -13.65 7.69 2.67
C GLN A 263 -14.89 8.05 3.47
N ASP A 264 -14.94 9.21 4.12
CA ASP A 264 -16.14 9.70 4.81
C ASP A 264 -17.32 9.91 3.83
N GLU A 265 -17.01 10.39 2.62
CA GLU A 265 -18.04 10.62 1.59
C GLU A 265 -18.57 9.30 1.02
N THR A 266 -17.69 8.30 0.80
CA THR A 266 -18.01 7.17 -0.08
C THR A 266 -17.95 5.81 0.59
N GLY A 267 -17.16 5.62 1.63
CA GLY A 267 -16.92 4.33 2.26
C GLY A 267 -16.29 3.28 1.33
N GLY A 268 -15.64 3.71 0.24
CA GLY A 268 -15.21 2.81 -0.83
C GLY A 268 -13.79 2.28 -0.69
N PHE A 269 -12.89 2.94 0.05
CA PHE A 269 -11.54 2.44 0.29
C PHE A 269 -11.53 1.28 1.29
N GLN A 270 -10.87 0.19 0.91
CA GLN A 270 -10.71 -1.00 1.74
C GLN A 270 -9.42 -0.94 2.56
N ALA A 271 -8.33 -0.52 1.94
CA ALA A 271 -7.01 -0.50 2.56
C ALA A 271 -6.19 0.73 2.15
N PHE A 272 -5.35 1.17 3.08
CA PHE A 272 -4.24 2.08 2.84
C PHE A 272 -2.94 1.29 2.72
N ILE A 273 -2.12 1.61 1.71
CA ILE A 273 -0.90 0.88 1.40
C ILE A 273 0.28 1.85 1.31
N PRO A 274 1.09 1.98 2.35
CA PRO A 274 2.37 2.70 2.25
C PRO A 274 3.31 1.97 1.30
N LEU A 275 3.86 2.69 0.34
CA LEU A 275 4.80 2.19 -0.66
C LEU A 275 6.16 2.86 -0.46
N ALA A 276 7.16 2.09 -0.06
CA ALA A 276 8.52 2.60 0.14
C ALA A 276 9.14 3.00 -1.20
N PHE A 277 9.74 4.18 -1.27
CA PHE A 277 10.50 4.61 -2.43
C PHE A 277 11.78 3.77 -2.57
N HIS A 278 12.03 3.25 -3.78
CA HIS A 278 13.25 2.57 -4.15
C HIS A 278 14.04 3.44 -5.13
N PRO A 279 15.27 3.84 -4.79
CA PRO A 279 16.07 4.76 -5.61
C PRO A 279 16.75 4.09 -6.81
N ASP A 280 16.85 2.76 -6.84
CA ASP A 280 17.64 2.06 -7.83
C ASP A 280 16.98 2.10 -9.23
N ASN A 281 17.81 2.22 -10.26
CA ASN A 281 17.43 2.17 -11.66
C ASN A 281 16.44 3.28 -12.11
N ASN A 282 16.38 4.43 -11.42
CA ASN A 282 15.53 5.56 -11.80
C ASN A 282 16.26 6.91 -11.72
N GLN A 283 15.57 8.00 -12.06
CA GLN A 283 16.18 9.34 -12.11
C GLN A 283 16.42 9.94 -10.71
N MET A 284 15.80 9.39 -9.67
CA MET A 284 15.94 9.84 -8.27
C MET A 284 17.01 9.07 -7.49
N ARG A 285 17.86 8.29 -8.15
CA ARG A 285 18.90 7.42 -7.56
C ARG A 285 19.92 8.09 -6.62
N LYS A 286 19.92 9.43 -6.57
CA LYS A 286 20.77 10.19 -5.64
C LYS A 286 20.13 10.35 -4.26
N LEU A 287 18.84 10.10 -4.12
CA LEU A 287 18.16 10.11 -2.85
C LEU A 287 18.40 8.79 -2.11
N PRO A 288 18.52 8.82 -0.78
CA PRO A 288 18.56 7.58 -0.01
C PRO A 288 17.21 6.85 -0.06
N ALA A 289 17.22 5.55 0.10
CA ALA A 289 16.00 4.80 0.40
C ALA A 289 15.50 5.18 1.81
N PRO A 290 14.18 5.07 2.08
CA PRO A 290 13.65 5.26 3.42
C PRO A 290 14.26 4.25 4.39
N THR A 291 14.49 4.68 5.63
CA THR A 291 15.00 3.80 6.68
C THR A 291 13.92 2.84 7.19
N GLY A 292 14.33 1.75 7.86
CA GLY A 292 13.36 0.88 8.54
C GLY A 292 12.52 1.62 9.59
N GLY A 293 13.13 2.56 10.30
CA GLY A 293 12.41 3.41 11.27
C GLY A 293 11.36 4.31 10.60
N ASP A 294 11.66 4.89 9.43
CA ASP A 294 10.69 5.68 8.66
C ASP A 294 9.55 4.79 8.15
N THR A 295 9.88 3.61 7.62
CA THR A 295 8.89 2.62 7.19
C THR A 295 7.91 2.25 8.30
N LEU A 296 8.41 1.88 9.48
CA LEU A 296 7.56 1.51 10.61
C LEU A 296 6.72 2.69 11.11
N ARG A 297 7.28 3.90 11.12
CA ARG A 297 6.59 5.12 11.50
C ARG A 297 5.41 5.44 10.57
N VAL A 298 5.61 5.32 9.25
CA VAL A 298 4.54 5.57 8.28
C VAL A 298 3.34 4.63 8.50
N HIS A 299 3.58 3.34 8.77
CA HIS A 299 2.51 2.40 9.10
C HIS A 299 1.79 2.77 10.40
N ALA A 300 2.55 3.14 11.43
CA ALA A 300 1.98 3.54 12.71
C ALA A 300 1.11 4.80 12.59
N VAL A 301 1.62 5.85 11.92
CA VAL A 301 0.87 7.09 11.73
C VAL A 301 -0.36 6.86 10.84
N ALA A 302 -0.23 6.06 9.77
CA ALA A 302 -1.36 5.71 8.93
C ALA A 302 -2.50 5.05 9.73
N ARG A 303 -2.20 4.10 10.62
CA ARG A 303 -3.21 3.46 11.49
C ARG A 303 -3.91 4.47 12.40
N LEU A 304 -3.17 5.44 12.93
CA LEU A 304 -3.71 6.45 13.85
C LEU A 304 -4.54 7.52 13.12
N MET A 305 -4.09 7.94 11.94
CA MET A 305 -4.74 9.01 11.16
C MET A 305 -5.98 8.54 10.39
N LEU A 306 -6.02 7.28 9.95
CA LEU A 306 -7.06 6.74 9.08
C LEU A 306 -8.09 5.94 9.90
N ASP A 307 -8.87 6.66 10.69
CA ASP A 307 -9.88 6.07 11.60
C ASP A 307 -11.03 5.37 10.85
N ASN A 308 -11.27 5.71 9.59
CA ASN A 308 -12.37 5.21 8.76
C ASN A 308 -11.93 4.25 7.64
N ILE A 309 -10.63 4.03 7.43
CA ILE A 309 -10.12 2.99 6.52
C ILE A 309 -9.76 1.77 7.36
N ALA A 310 -10.39 0.63 7.02
CA ALA A 310 -10.31 -0.56 7.87
C ALA A 310 -8.89 -1.12 7.96
N HIS A 311 -8.19 -1.27 6.85
CA HIS A 311 -6.95 -2.00 6.76
C HIS A 311 -5.75 -1.13 6.42
N VAL A 312 -4.59 -1.42 7.03
CA VAL A 312 -3.28 -0.87 6.67
C VAL A 312 -2.40 -2.04 6.24
N LYS A 313 -1.97 -2.03 4.98
CA LYS A 313 -1.14 -3.11 4.44
C LYS A 313 0.35 -2.83 4.60
N ALA A 314 1.08 -3.82 5.04
CA ALA A 314 2.53 -3.89 4.90
C ALA A 314 2.88 -4.68 3.64
N PHE A 315 3.05 -3.96 2.52
CA PHE A 315 3.36 -4.57 1.23
C PHE A 315 4.82 -5.03 1.20
N TRP A 316 5.04 -6.32 1.48
CA TRP A 316 6.37 -6.89 1.71
C TRP A 316 7.34 -6.76 0.52
N ILE A 317 6.86 -6.67 -0.72
CA ILE A 317 7.71 -6.40 -1.90
C ILE A 317 8.39 -5.02 -1.80
N ALA A 318 7.66 -4.03 -1.30
CA ALA A 318 8.17 -2.66 -1.19
C ALA A 318 9.04 -2.45 0.05
N THR A 319 8.71 -3.11 1.16
CA THR A 319 9.35 -2.86 2.46
C THR A 319 10.45 -3.86 2.82
N GLY A 320 10.46 -5.03 2.18
CA GLY A 320 11.19 -6.20 2.65
C GLY A 320 10.34 -7.04 3.60
N VAL A 321 10.57 -8.35 3.58
CA VAL A 321 9.77 -9.32 4.34
C VAL A 321 9.86 -9.07 5.85
N GLU A 322 11.05 -8.82 6.36
CA GLU A 322 11.33 -8.61 7.78
C GLU A 322 10.67 -7.33 8.31
N LEU A 323 10.72 -6.23 7.54
CA LEU A 323 10.05 -4.98 7.94
C LEU A 323 8.53 -5.09 7.81
N ALA A 324 8.02 -5.81 6.81
CA ALA A 324 6.59 -6.08 6.70
C ALA A 324 6.07 -6.87 7.92
N GLN A 325 6.82 -7.90 8.36
CA GLN A 325 6.50 -8.63 9.58
C GLN A 325 6.53 -7.71 10.82
N ALA A 326 7.58 -6.90 10.97
CA ALA A 326 7.70 -5.95 12.08
C ALA A 326 6.54 -4.93 12.09
N ALA A 327 6.08 -4.48 10.92
CA ALA A 327 4.97 -3.51 10.78
C ALA A 327 3.65 -4.02 11.38
N LEU A 328 3.47 -5.33 11.57
CA LEU A 328 2.32 -5.92 12.28
C LEU A 328 2.21 -5.46 13.74
N TRP A 329 3.30 -4.98 14.35
CA TRP A 329 3.34 -4.35 15.65
C TRP A 329 3.28 -2.81 15.57
N PHE A 330 3.31 -2.26 14.36
CA PHE A 330 3.28 -0.83 14.06
C PHE A 330 1.99 -0.42 13.33
N GLY A 331 0.89 -1.12 13.58
CA GLY A 331 -0.43 -0.74 13.08
C GLY A 331 -0.89 -1.46 11.81
N ALA A 332 -0.02 -2.17 11.10
CA ALA A 332 -0.44 -2.99 9.95
C ALA A 332 -1.22 -4.22 10.41
N ASP A 333 -2.18 -4.63 9.59
CA ASP A 333 -3.01 -5.82 9.81
C ASP A 333 -3.13 -6.73 8.58
N ASP A 334 -2.41 -6.40 7.48
CA ASP A 334 -2.47 -7.15 6.23
C ASP A 334 -1.07 -7.19 5.58
N LEU A 335 -0.60 -8.37 5.19
CA LEU A 335 0.70 -8.56 4.51
C LEU A 335 0.59 -8.58 2.97
N ASP A 336 -0.56 -8.18 2.41
CA ASP A 336 -0.95 -8.33 1.00
C ASP A 336 -1.20 -9.82 0.68
N GLY A 337 -0.33 -10.48 -0.06
CA GLY A 337 -0.55 -11.86 -0.44
C GLY A 337 0.70 -12.51 -1.05
N THR A 338 0.47 -13.56 -1.85
CA THR A 338 1.54 -14.30 -2.51
C THR A 338 2.32 -13.48 -3.53
N VAL A 339 1.69 -12.47 -4.13
CA VAL A 339 2.28 -11.46 -5.04
C VAL A 339 3.15 -12.09 -6.13
N GLN A 340 2.64 -13.12 -6.80
CA GLN A 340 3.37 -13.77 -7.88
C GLN A 340 3.54 -12.84 -9.08
N GLU A 341 4.67 -12.92 -9.79
CA GLU A 341 4.98 -12.21 -11.04
C GLU A 341 5.10 -10.68 -10.94
N GLU A 342 5.33 -10.11 -9.76
CA GLU A 342 5.51 -8.67 -9.59
C GLU A 342 6.81 -8.18 -10.25
N LYS A 343 6.75 -7.16 -11.10
CA LYS A 343 7.90 -6.63 -11.83
C LYS A 343 8.28 -5.20 -11.44
N ILE A 344 7.33 -4.40 -10.98
CA ILE A 344 7.52 -2.96 -10.80
C ILE A 344 8.59 -2.68 -9.75
N TYR A 345 8.49 -3.29 -8.58
CA TYR A 345 9.46 -3.15 -7.50
C TYR A 345 10.76 -3.90 -7.75
N HIS A 346 10.70 -5.08 -8.37
CA HIS A 346 11.92 -5.82 -8.72
C HIS A 346 12.77 -5.05 -9.75
N MET A 347 12.15 -4.37 -10.72
CA MET A 347 12.87 -3.48 -11.63
C MET A 347 13.43 -2.23 -10.93
N ALA A 348 12.84 -1.80 -9.83
CA ALA A 348 13.34 -0.72 -8.98
C ALA A 348 14.40 -1.18 -7.97
N GLY A 349 14.85 -2.44 -8.05
CA GLY A 349 15.94 -2.97 -7.22
C GLY A 349 15.50 -3.69 -5.95
N SER A 350 14.21 -4.01 -5.80
CA SER A 350 13.77 -4.86 -4.69
C SER A 350 14.47 -6.22 -4.75
N ARG A 351 14.96 -6.66 -3.60
CA ARG A 351 15.68 -7.96 -3.43
C ARG A 351 14.81 -9.00 -2.73
N THR A 352 13.53 -8.74 -2.61
CA THR A 352 12.57 -9.70 -2.04
C THR A 352 12.42 -10.91 -2.96
N PRO A 353 11.94 -12.05 -2.44
CA PRO A 353 11.55 -13.19 -3.28
C PRO A 353 10.53 -12.76 -4.35
N GLU A 354 10.51 -13.45 -5.49
CA GLU A 354 9.51 -13.19 -6.55
C GLU A 354 8.08 -13.56 -6.14
N ALA A 355 7.94 -14.42 -5.13
CA ALA A 355 6.65 -14.77 -4.52
C ALA A 355 6.90 -15.35 -3.12
N LEU A 356 5.91 -15.22 -2.24
CA LEU A 356 5.82 -16.01 -1.00
C LEU A 356 4.71 -17.04 -1.14
N SER A 357 4.93 -18.24 -0.61
CA SER A 357 3.85 -19.20 -0.47
C SER A 357 2.90 -18.79 0.68
N THR A 358 1.67 -19.29 0.67
CA THR A 358 0.75 -19.08 1.80
C THR A 358 1.33 -19.61 3.11
N THR A 359 2.08 -20.72 3.06
CA THR A 359 2.76 -21.27 4.23
C THR A 359 3.81 -20.31 4.79
N ASP A 360 4.62 -19.69 3.92
CA ASP A 360 5.62 -18.70 4.36
C ASP A 360 4.94 -17.49 5.01
N ILE A 361 3.85 -16.99 4.42
CA ILE A 361 3.08 -15.87 4.96
C ILE A 361 2.44 -16.23 6.31
N GLU A 362 1.83 -17.41 6.41
CA GLU A 362 1.25 -17.89 7.68
C GLU A 362 2.32 -18.00 8.77
N GLN A 363 3.51 -18.54 8.45
CA GLN A 363 4.62 -18.62 9.39
C GLN A 363 5.13 -17.25 9.84
N LEU A 364 5.24 -16.28 8.91
CA LEU A 364 5.62 -14.90 9.25
C LEU A 364 4.63 -14.28 10.22
N ILE A 365 3.33 -14.47 10.00
CA ILE A 365 2.26 -13.95 10.85
C ILE A 365 2.31 -14.60 12.24
N LEU A 366 2.41 -15.93 12.30
CA LEU A 366 2.51 -16.67 13.55
C LEU A 366 3.75 -16.30 14.35
N ALA A 367 4.90 -16.18 13.70
CA ALA A 367 6.15 -15.75 14.33
C ALA A 367 6.10 -14.31 14.89
N ALA A 368 5.22 -13.47 14.34
CA ALA A 368 4.92 -12.16 14.90
C ALA A 368 3.92 -12.22 16.07
N GLY A 369 3.48 -13.40 16.51
CA GLY A 369 2.47 -13.55 17.55
C GLY A 369 1.06 -13.15 17.11
N ARG A 370 0.78 -13.22 15.79
CA ARG A 370 -0.52 -12.88 15.19
C ARG A 370 -1.19 -14.12 14.61
N VAL A 371 -2.46 -14.00 14.28
CA VAL A 371 -3.30 -15.09 13.76
C VAL A 371 -3.55 -14.89 12.27
N PRO A 372 -3.05 -15.77 11.38
CA PRO A 372 -3.21 -15.62 9.94
C PRO A 372 -4.64 -15.89 9.50
N VAL A 373 -5.15 -15.05 8.59
CA VAL A 373 -6.47 -15.19 7.96
C VAL A 373 -6.33 -15.03 6.45
N GLU A 374 -6.59 -16.10 5.71
CA GLU A 374 -6.69 -15.99 4.26
C GLU A 374 -8.03 -15.34 3.88
N ARG A 375 -7.97 -14.28 3.08
CA ARG A 375 -9.11 -13.48 2.65
C ARG A 375 -9.20 -13.39 1.13
N ASP A 376 -10.40 -13.07 0.63
CA ASP A 376 -10.58 -12.57 -0.73
C ASP A 376 -10.26 -11.06 -0.84
N THR A 377 -10.52 -10.47 -2.00
CA THR A 377 -10.30 -9.03 -2.24
C THR A 377 -11.18 -8.14 -1.36
N PHE A 378 -12.36 -8.60 -0.97
CA PHE A 378 -13.32 -7.85 -0.14
C PHE A 378 -13.18 -8.14 1.36
N TYR A 379 -12.09 -8.79 1.77
CA TYR A 379 -11.84 -9.19 3.16
C TYR A 379 -12.84 -10.22 3.71
N ASN A 380 -13.55 -10.95 2.84
CA ASN A 380 -14.26 -12.14 3.28
C ASN A 380 -13.25 -13.25 3.58
N VAL A 381 -13.48 -13.96 4.68
CA VAL A 381 -12.61 -15.07 5.09
C VAL A 381 -12.76 -16.23 4.11
N VAL A 382 -11.67 -16.61 3.45
CA VAL A 382 -11.60 -17.75 2.52
C VAL A 382 -11.24 -19.03 3.28
N LYS A 383 -10.23 -18.93 4.16
CA LYS A 383 -9.81 -20.02 5.03
C LYS A 383 -9.72 -19.49 6.45
N PRO A 384 -10.52 -20.07 7.38
CA PRO A 384 -10.45 -19.70 8.77
C PRO A 384 -9.06 -19.95 9.34
N ALA A 385 -8.65 -19.10 10.28
CA ALA A 385 -7.40 -19.27 10.99
C ALA A 385 -7.31 -20.66 11.64
N ALA A 386 -6.23 -21.37 11.41
CA ALA A 386 -5.86 -22.49 12.25
C ALA A 386 -5.42 -21.90 13.61
N VAL A 387 -6.26 -21.96 14.60
CA VAL A 387 -5.87 -21.62 15.98
C VAL A 387 -4.82 -22.64 16.40
N PRO A 388 -3.60 -22.23 16.80
CA PRO A 388 -2.64 -23.16 17.38
C PRO A 388 -3.29 -23.81 18.62
N THR A 389 -3.41 -25.13 18.62
CA THR A 389 -3.86 -25.93 19.78
C THR A 389 -2.82 -25.92 20.88
#